data_5d8995c8552096a1186dda2ed8dda6c8
#
_entry.id   5d8995c8552096a1186dda2ed8dda6c8
#
_cell.length_a   1.000
_cell.length_b   1.000
_cell.length_c   1.000
_cell.angle_alpha   90.00
_cell.angle_beta   90.00
_cell.angle_gamma   90.00
#
_symmetry.space_group_name_H-M   'P 1'
#
loop_
_entity.id
_entity.type
_entity.pdbx_description
1 polymer ?
#
loop_
_entity_poly.entity_id
_entity_poly.type
_entity_poly.pdbx_seq_one_letter_code
_entity_poly.pdbx_strand_id
1 'polypeptide(L)'
;MHQGPLRLYVDSLFTSPYAMSVFVTLREKGLAFDTVTLDLYAAQNQAADFARLSLTQRVPTLVEGDFALSESSAICEYLDEAYPAIAVYPADRRQRARARQVQAWLRSDLLPIRQERSTLVVFCGHTMPPLSPLAAAAARKLISAAQALLAGNPEHLFGEWSIADVDLAVMLNRLILNGDPVPGELVTYAQHQWQRPSVQAWVNLQRPGTQGVQ
;
A
#
# COMPACT_ATOMS: atom_id res chain seq x y z
N MET A 1 25.50 -15.21 -2.19
CA MET A 1 25.80 -13.83 -2.62
C MET A 1 25.53 -12.94 -1.40
N HIS A 2 26.48 -12.10 -0.99
CA HIS A 2 26.23 -11.13 0.08
C HIS A 2 25.25 -10.08 -0.48
N GLN A 3 24.02 -10.15 0.01
CA GLN A 3 23.02 -9.11 -0.25
C GLN A 3 23.45 -7.87 0.54
N GLY A 4 23.50 -6.72 -0.13
CA GLY A 4 23.84 -5.45 0.50
C GLY A 4 22.76 -4.99 1.48
N PRO A 5 23.01 -3.95 2.30
CA PRO A 5 21.99 -3.39 3.19
C PRO A 5 20.80 -2.89 2.39
N LEU A 6 19.58 -3.25 2.86
CA LEU A 6 18.34 -2.79 2.25
C LEU A 6 18.01 -1.37 2.72
N ARG A 7 17.68 -0.48 1.79
CA ARG A 7 17.18 0.87 2.09
C ARG A 7 15.87 1.11 1.35
N LEU A 8 14.84 1.54 2.07
CA LEU A 8 13.54 1.88 1.53
C LEU A 8 13.33 3.40 1.56
N TYR A 9 13.22 4.01 0.39
CA TYR A 9 12.89 5.42 0.24
C TYR A 9 11.37 5.61 0.28
N VAL A 10 10.90 6.50 1.15
CA VAL A 10 9.48 6.80 1.41
C VAL A 10 9.25 8.30 1.47
N ASP A 11 7.98 8.73 1.43
CA ASP A 11 7.62 10.13 1.68
C ASP A 11 7.83 10.50 3.16
N SER A 12 8.26 11.73 3.42
CA SER A 12 8.54 12.22 4.77
C SER A 12 7.31 12.27 5.68
N LEU A 13 6.11 12.29 5.12
CA LEU A 13 4.85 12.26 5.87
C LEU A 13 4.33 10.83 6.14
N PHE A 14 4.96 9.80 5.61
CA PHE A 14 4.50 8.42 5.72
C PHE A 14 3.03 8.23 5.29
N THR A 15 2.63 8.92 4.23
CA THR A 15 1.26 8.86 3.69
C THR A 15 1.14 8.07 2.39
N SER A 16 2.25 7.63 1.80
CA SER A 16 2.24 6.82 0.59
C SER A 16 1.75 5.39 0.88
N PRO A 17 0.59 4.97 0.36
CA PRO A 17 0.09 3.60 0.55
C PRO A 17 0.97 2.59 -0.18
N TYR A 18 1.66 3.03 -1.23
CA TYR A 18 2.59 2.20 -1.99
C TYR A 18 3.90 1.96 -1.25
N ALA A 19 4.41 2.98 -0.54
CA ALA A 19 5.54 2.81 0.37
C ALA A 19 5.17 1.91 1.56
N MET A 20 3.96 2.06 2.10
CA MET A 20 3.41 1.16 3.12
C MET A 20 3.41 -0.31 2.66
N SER A 21 2.97 -0.59 1.43
CA SER A 21 2.94 -1.96 0.89
C SER A 21 4.33 -2.62 0.93
N VAL A 22 5.38 -1.89 0.53
CA VAL A 22 6.76 -2.38 0.59
C VAL A 22 7.27 -2.50 2.02
N PHE A 23 7.01 -1.51 2.86
CA PHE A 23 7.38 -1.53 4.28
C PHE A 23 6.79 -2.76 5.00
N VAL A 24 5.49 -3.01 4.79
CA VAL A 24 4.80 -4.19 5.33
C VAL A 24 5.44 -5.48 4.80
N THR A 25 5.73 -5.56 3.51
CA THR A 25 6.41 -6.71 2.91
C THR A 25 7.75 -6.99 3.58
N LEU A 26 8.60 -5.98 3.76
CA LEU A 26 9.89 -6.12 4.44
C LEU A 26 9.74 -6.59 5.89
N ARG A 27 8.77 -6.04 6.62
CA ARG A 27 8.47 -6.42 8.01
C ARG A 27 7.96 -7.84 8.13
N GLU A 28 7.03 -8.27 7.27
CA GLU A 28 6.50 -9.64 7.26
C GLU A 28 7.59 -10.68 6.94
N LYS A 29 8.51 -10.32 6.07
CA LYS A 29 9.66 -11.18 5.72
C LYS A 29 10.76 -11.18 6.79
N GLY A 30 10.64 -10.36 7.84
CA GLY A 30 11.64 -10.24 8.90
C GLY A 30 12.97 -9.66 8.42
N LEU A 31 12.98 -8.91 7.33
CA LEU A 31 14.19 -8.32 6.76
C LEU A 31 14.56 -7.04 7.49
N ALA A 32 15.84 -6.89 7.79
CA ALA A 32 16.38 -5.63 8.31
C ALA A 32 16.57 -4.63 7.17
N PHE A 33 16.10 -3.39 7.36
CA PHE A 33 16.24 -2.32 6.38
C PHE A 33 16.25 -0.95 7.06
N ASP A 34 16.86 0.01 6.38
CA ASP A 34 16.82 1.42 6.75
C ASP A 34 15.71 2.14 5.96
N THR A 35 15.01 3.05 6.61
CA THR A 35 14.03 3.92 5.97
C THR A 35 14.64 5.29 5.72
N VAL A 36 14.60 5.76 4.46
CA VAL A 36 15.08 7.07 4.05
C VAL A 36 13.88 7.90 3.59
N THR A 37 13.64 9.03 4.26
CA THR A 37 12.52 9.90 3.94
C THR A 37 12.88 10.94 2.88
N LEU A 38 11.94 11.24 1.99
CA LEU A 38 12.02 12.29 0.98
C LEU A 38 10.87 13.29 1.17
N ASP A 39 11.18 14.56 1.21
CA ASP A 39 10.17 15.62 1.17
C ASP A 39 9.72 15.81 -0.29
N LEU A 40 8.52 15.29 -0.58
CA LEU A 40 7.93 15.37 -1.93
C LEU A 40 7.41 16.77 -2.24
N TYR A 41 7.08 17.59 -1.22
CA TYR A 41 6.68 18.99 -1.41
C TYR A 41 7.88 19.85 -1.77
N ALA A 42 9.05 19.54 -1.21
CA ALA A 42 10.32 20.16 -1.60
C ALA A 42 10.94 19.55 -2.87
N ALA A 43 10.21 18.67 -3.55
CA ALA A 43 10.65 17.99 -4.77
C ALA A 43 11.99 17.22 -4.64
N GLN A 44 12.34 16.74 -3.45
CA GLN A 44 13.58 15.97 -3.22
C GLN A 44 13.67 14.71 -4.08
N ASN A 45 12.52 14.14 -4.48
CA ASN A 45 12.46 13.01 -5.40
C ASN A 45 12.88 13.37 -6.84
N GLN A 46 13.01 14.67 -7.19
CA GLN A 46 13.49 15.14 -8.48
C GLN A 46 14.97 15.51 -8.44
N ALA A 47 15.61 15.50 -7.25
CA ALA A 47 17.03 15.77 -7.13
C ALA A 47 17.86 14.74 -7.93
N ALA A 48 18.96 15.22 -8.54
CA ALA A 48 19.77 14.41 -9.44
C ALA A 48 20.27 13.09 -8.83
N ASP A 49 20.57 13.09 -7.52
CA ASP A 49 21.04 11.91 -6.82
C ASP A 49 19.94 10.84 -6.71
N PHE A 50 18.72 11.25 -6.35
CA PHE A 50 17.61 10.31 -6.30
C PHE A 50 17.13 9.88 -7.70
N ALA A 51 17.16 10.79 -8.68
CA ALA A 51 16.82 10.48 -10.07
C ALA A 51 17.73 9.41 -10.69
N ARG A 52 18.98 9.29 -10.22
CA ARG A 52 19.90 8.21 -10.62
C ARG A 52 19.55 6.86 -9.98
N LEU A 53 18.92 6.86 -8.80
CA LEU A 53 18.51 5.65 -8.09
C LEU A 53 17.14 5.16 -8.52
N SER A 54 16.19 6.07 -8.76
CA SER A 54 14.80 5.74 -9.02
C SER A 54 14.43 6.00 -10.47
N LEU A 55 14.19 4.94 -11.24
CA LEU A 55 13.72 5.04 -12.62
C LEU A 55 12.48 5.92 -12.77
N THR A 56 11.56 5.84 -11.81
CA THR A 56 10.29 6.57 -11.85
C THR A 56 10.32 7.90 -11.10
N GLN A 57 11.39 8.17 -10.34
CA GLN A 57 11.50 9.32 -9.43
C GLN A 57 10.32 9.40 -8.44
N ARG A 58 9.82 8.24 -8.03
CA ARG A 58 8.71 8.12 -7.08
C ARG A 58 9.10 7.25 -5.90
N VAL A 59 8.35 7.40 -4.81
CA VAL A 59 8.39 6.50 -3.68
C VAL A 59 7.24 5.47 -3.80
N PRO A 60 7.46 4.22 -3.37
CA PRO A 60 8.71 3.67 -2.83
C PRO A 60 9.78 3.43 -3.90
N THR A 61 11.03 3.52 -3.46
CA THR A 61 12.18 2.97 -4.18
C THR A 61 12.98 2.14 -3.18
N LEU A 62 13.26 0.88 -3.52
CA LEU A 62 14.12 -0.01 -2.76
C LEU A 62 15.53 0.04 -3.33
N VAL A 63 16.54 0.06 -2.47
CA VAL A 63 17.95 -0.08 -2.85
C VAL A 63 18.56 -1.23 -2.07
N GLU A 64 19.21 -2.14 -2.78
CA GLU A 64 19.95 -3.27 -2.25
C GLU A 64 21.36 -3.28 -2.86
N GLY A 65 22.36 -2.84 -2.09
CA GLY A 65 23.72 -2.66 -2.63
C GLY A 65 23.76 -1.66 -3.78
N ASP A 66 24.08 -2.12 -4.98
CA ASP A 66 24.11 -1.36 -6.23
C ASP A 66 22.82 -1.48 -7.06
N PHE A 67 21.89 -2.35 -6.65
CA PHE A 67 20.60 -2.53 -7.30
C PHE A 67 19.54 -1.61 -6.74
N ALA A 68 18.81 -0.90 -7.60
CA ALA A 68 17.70 -0.05 -7.22
C ALA A 68 16.44 -0.38 -8.02
N LEU A 69 15.29 -0.45 -7.35
CA LEU A 69 14.01 -0.81 -7.95
C LEU A 69 12.92 0.13 -7.44
N SER A 70 12.13 0.69 -8.34
CA SER A 70 10.91 1.43 -8.05
C SER A 70 9.67 0.63 -8.46
N GLU A 71 8.46 1.12 -8.13
CA GLU A 71 7.15 0.45 -8.27
C GLU A 71 6.89 -0.61 -7.18
N SER A 72 5.95 -0.31 -6.30
CA SER A 72 5.69 -1.13 -5.09
C SER A 72 5.37 -2.59 -5.38
N SER A 73 4.60 -2.90 -6.43
CA SER A 73 4.30 -4.30 -6.78
C SER A 73 5.53 -5.04 -7.29
N ALA A 74 6.36 -4.39 -8.12
CA ALA A 74 7.61 -4.98 -8.58
C ALA A 74 8.58 -5.24 -7.42
N ILE A 75 8.67 -4.29 -6.46
CA ILE A 75 9.50 -4.43 -5.27
C ILE A 75 8.99 -5.58 -4.39
N CYS A 76 7.68 -5.68 -4.14
CA CYS A 76 7.11 -6.77 -3.33
C CYS A 76 7.36 -8.14 -3.98
N GLU A 77 7.24 -8.25 -5.30
CA GLU A 77 7.54 -9.48 -6.03
C GLU A 77 9.02 -9.83 -5.98
N TYR A 78 9.89 -8.85 -6.21
CA TYR A 78 11.33 -9.04 -6.09
C TYR A 78 11.71 -9.57 -4.69
N LEU A 79 11.19 -8.94 -3.64
CA LEU A 79 11.43 -9.37 -2.26
C LEU A 79 10.89 -10.79 -2.00
N ASP A 80 9.74 -11.15 -2.58
CA ASP A 80 9.17 -12.48 -2.41
C ASP A 80 10.04 -13.57 -3.08
N GLU A 81 10.62 -13.27 -4.23
CA GLU A 81 11.49 -14.18 -4.98
C GLU A 81 12.91 -14.23 -4.42
N ALA A 82 13.49 -13.07 -4.07
CA ALA A 82 14.86 -12.98 -3.57
C ALA A 82 15.02 -13.51 -2.14
N TYR A 83 13.95 -13.45 -1.33
CA TYR A 83 13.93 -13.88 0.06
C TYR A 83 12.79 -14.89 0.33
N PRO A 84 12.88 -16.12 -0.15
CA PRO A 84 11.75 -17.05 -0.21
C PRO A 84 11.34 -17.66 1.14
N ALA A 85 12.06 -17.40 2.25
CA ALA A 85 11.80 -18.03 3.55
C ALA A 85 10.38 -17.77 4.08
N ILE A 86 9.84 -16.57 3.87
CA ILE A 86 8.48 -16.19 4.25
C ILE A 86 7.81 -15.59 3.01
N ALA A 87 6.80 -16.27 2.48
CA ALA A 87 6.05 -15.78 1.31
C ALA A 87 5.07 -14.68 1.70
N VAL A 88 4.94 -13.67 0.84
CA VAL A 88 3.92 -12.60 0.95
C VAL A 88 2.93 -12.64 -0.23
N TYR A 89 3.07 -13.62 -1.11
CA TYR A 89 2.12 -13.96 -2.17
C TYR A 89 1.69 -15.43 -2.03
N PRO A 90 0.48 -15.79 -2.52
CA PRO A 90 0.03 -17.17 -2.54
C PRO A 90 1.00 -18.10 -3.27
N ALA A 91 1.17 -19.33 -2.75
CA ALA A 91 1.99 -20.37 -3.40
C ALA A 91 1.33 -20.90 -4.68
N ASP A 92 -0.01 -21.02 -4.70
CA ASP A 92 -0.74 -21.43 -5.90
C ASP A 92 -0.62 -20.39 -7.01
N ARG A 93 -0.24 -20.83 -8.20
CA ARG A 93 0.05 -19.95 -9.35
C ARG A 93 -1.17 -19.11 -9.79
N ARG A 94 -2.39 -19.67 -9.69
CA ARG A 94 -3.62 -18.96 -10.10
C ARG A 94 -4.00 -17.93 -9.07
N GLN A 95 -3.90 -18.26 -7.79
CA GLN A 95 -4.13 -17.32 -6.70
C GLN A 95 -3.07 -16.19 -6.71
N ARG A 96 -1.79 -16.53 -6.94
CA ARG A 96 -0.71 -15.54 -7.12
C ARG A 96 -1.00 -14.59 -8.29
N ALA A 97 -1.44 -15.12 -9.43
CA ALA A 97 -1.83 -14.28 -10.57
C ALA A 97 -3.03 -13.36 -10.23
N ARG A 98 -3.99 -13.87 -9.45
CA ARG A 98 -5.13 -13.08 -8.99
C ARG A 98 -4.70 -11.98 -8.00
N ALA A 99 -3.78 -12.26 -7.08
CA ALA A 99 -3.21 -11.26 -6.17
C ALA A 99 -2.53 -10.12 -6.94
N ARG A 100 -1.73 -10.44 -7.95
CA ARG A 100 -1.12 -9.47 -8.88
C ARG A 100 -2.16 -8.66 -9.64
N GLN A 101 -3.23 -9.31 -10.10
CA GLN A 101 -4.35 -8.62 -10.77
C GLN A 101 -5.04 -7.62 -9.84
N VAL A 102 -5.30 -8.01 -8.59
CA VAL A 102 -5.91 -7.11 -7.59
C VAL A 102 -5.01 -5.90 -7.36
N GLN A 103 -3.73 -6.12 -7.11
CA GLN A 103 -2.77 -5.04 -6.92
C GLN A 103 -2.68 -4.08 -8.13
N ALA A 104 -2.59 -4.62 -9.34
CA ALA A 104 -2.53 -3.82 -10.57
C ALA A 104 -3.84 -3.01 -10.75
N TRP A 105 -4.99 -3.64 -10.56
CA TRP A 105 -6.29 -3.00 -10.66
C TRP A 105 -6.46 -1.85 -9.65
N LEU A 106 -6.13 -2.07 -8.38
CA LEU A 106 -6.21 -1.04 -7.35
C LEU A 106 -5.33 0.18 -7.66
N ARG A 107 -4.23 -0.01 -8.39
CA ARG A 107 -3.28 1.05 -8.76
C ARG A 107 -3.65 1.77 -10.05
N SER A 108 -4.16 1.06 -11.04
CA SER A 108 -4.45 1.62 -12.38
C SER A 108 -5.86 2.21 -12.50
N ASP A 109 -6.84 1.57 -11.85
CA ASP A 109 -8.25 2.01 -11.84
C ASP A 109 -8.55 2.79 -10.54
N LEU A 110 -9.82 3.11 -10.28
CA LEU A 110 -10.32 3.74 -9.05
C LEU A 110 -9.67 5.12 -8.75
N LEU A 111 -9.16 5.80 -9.76
CA LEU A 111 -8.57 7.14 -9.61
C LEU A 111 -9.52 8.14 -8.92
N PRO A 112 -10.84 8.17 -9.24
CA PRO A 112 -11.76 9.10 -8.58
C PRO A 112 -11.82 8.93 -7.06
N ILE A 113 -11.76 7.68 -6.55
CA ILE A 113 -11.67 7.43 -5.10
C ILE A 113 -10.37 8.00 -4.55
N ARG A 114 -9.24 7.75 -5.21
CA ARG A 114 -7.93 8.22 -4.72
C ARG A 114 -7.81 9.74 -4.70
N GLN A 115 -8.48 10.43 -5.60
CA GLN A 115 -8.53 11.89 -5.67
C GLN A 115 -9.42 12.49 -4.58
N GLU A 116 -10.62 11.95 -4.40
CA GLU A 116 -11.62 12.49 -3.46
C GLU A 116 -11.49 11.93 -2.04
N ARG A 117 -10.77 10.82 -1.87
CA ARG A 117 -10.41 10.17 -0.60
C ARG A 117 -8.92 9.98 -0.57
N SER A 118 -8.20 11.08 -0.40
CA SER A 118 -6.73 11.06 -0.33
C SER A 118 -6.25 10.22 0.85
N THR A 119 -4.97 9.88 0.86
CA THR A 119 -4.36 9.14 1.97
C THR A 119 -4.28 9.94 3.27
N LEU A 120 -4.54 11.24 3.24
CA LEU A 120 -4.72 12.06 4.45
C LEU A 120 -5.94 11.62 5.26
N VAL A 121 -7.00 11.10 4.61
CA VAL A 121 -8.11 10.44 5.31
C VAL A 121 -7.61 9.22 6.09
N VAL A 122 -6.77 8.39 5.45
CA VAL A 122 -6.32 7.12 6.04
C VAL A 122 -5.31 7.32 7.16
N PHE A 123 -4.36 8.25 6.99
CA PHE A 123 -3.20 8.36 7.88
C PHE A 123 -3.20 9.61 8.76
N CYS A 124 -4.04 10.60 8.46
CA CYS A 124 -4.06 11.89 9.16
C CYS A 124 -5.43 12.28 9.72
N GLY A 125 -6.46 11.44 9.54
CA GLY A 125 -7.81 11.69 10.07
C GLY A 125 -8.56 12.83 9.39
N HIS A 126 -8.20 13.20 8.16
CA HIS A 126 -8.94 14.21 7.41
C HIS A 126 -10.32 13.70 7.01
N THR A 127 -11.29 14.61 6.97
CA THR A 127 -12.64 14.34 6.44
C THR A 127 -12.83 15.11 5.16
N MET A 128 -13.32 14.43 4.12
CA MET A 128 -13.55 15.00 2.79
C MET A 128 -15.05 15.16 2.51
N PRO A 129 -15.45 16.07 1.61
CA PRO A 129 -16.84 16.26 1.20
C PRO A 129 -17.46 14.98 0.63
N PRO A 130 -18.82 14.92 0.46
CA PRO A 130 -19.47 13.79 -0.21
C PRO A 130 -18.87 13.47 -1.58
N LEU A 131 -18.85 12.18 -1.93
CA LEU A 131 -18.30 11.71 -3.21
C LEU A 131 -19.08 12.30 -4.40
N SER A 132 -18.38 12.69 -5.44
CA SER A 132 -18.98 12.98 -6.74
C SER A 132 -19.66 11.73 -7.34
N PRO A 133 -20.58 11.88 -8.31
CA PRO A 133 -21.19 10.74 -8.98
C PRO A 133 -20.16 9.76 -9.58
N LEU A 134 -19.04 10.27 -10.08
CA LEU A 134 -17.96 9.47 -10.66
C LEU A 134 -17.23 8.66 -9.58
N ALA A 135 -16.87 9.28 -8.47
CA ALA A 135 -16.22 8.61 -7.36
C ALA A 135 -17.15 7.62 -6.65
N ALA A 136 -18.44 7.96 -6.53
CA ALA A 136 -19.45 7.04 -6.00
C ALA A 136 -19.63 5.80 -6.90
N ALA A 137 -19.57 5.95 -8.22
CA ALA A 137 -19.58 4.81 -9.14
C ALA A 137 -18.35 3.93 -8.99
N ALA A 138 -17.17 4.53 -8.84
CA ALA A 138 -15.92 3.82 -8.57
C ALA A 138 -15.97 3.10 -7.20
N ALA A 139 -16.56 3.72 -6.17
CA ALA A 139 -16.74 3.11 -4.86
C ALA A 139 -17.65 1.87 -4.93
N ARG A 140 -18.78 1.95 -5.64
CA ARG A 140 -19.66 0.79 -5.87
C ARG A 140 -18.92 -0.35 -6.59
N LYS A 141 -18.10 -0.03 -7.61
CA LYS A 141 -17.27 -1.02 -8.31
C LYS A 141 -16.28 -1.70 -7.36
N LEU A 142 -15.59 -0.92 -6.51
CA LEU A 142 -14.68 -1.45 -5.50
C LEU A 142 -15.40 -2.39 -4.53
N ILE A 143 -16.52 -1.97 -3.97
CA ILE A 143 -17.32 -2.73 -3.02
C ILE A 143 -17.79 -4.06 -3.64
N SER A 144 -18.42 -4.02 -4.81
CA SER A 144 -18.87 -5.23 -5.52
C SER A 144 -17.73 -6.21 -5.78
N ALA A 145 -16.58 -5.71 -6.23
CA ALA A 145 -15.41 -6.56 -6.50
C ALA A 145 -14.83 -7.15 -5.20
N ALA A 146 -14.74 -6.36 -4.12
CA ALA A 146 -14.26 -6.83 -2.83
C ALA A 146 -15.18 -7.93 -2.26
N GLN A 147 -16.51 -7.74 -2.31
CA GLN A 147 -17.48 -8.76 -1.90
C GLN A 147 -17.32 -10.05 -2.69
N ALA A 148 -17.16 -9.96 -4.00
CA ALA A 148 -16.96 -11.14 -4.86
C ALA A 148 -15.64 -11.86 -4.57
N LEU A 149 -14.56 -11.12 -4.29
CA LEU A 149 -13.25 -11.70 -3.95
C LEU A 149 -13.23 -12.38 -2.59
N LEU A 150 -14.00 -11.87 -1.63
CA LEU A 150 -14.09 -12.39 -0.26
C LEU A 150 -15.23 -13.41 -0.08
N ALA A 151 -15.97 -13.73 -1.13
CA ALA A 151 -17.03 -14.72 -1.08
C ALA A 151 -16.46 -16.11 -0.70
N GLY A 152 -16.86 -16.61 0.48
CA GLY A 152 -16.40 -17.92 1.00
C GLY A 152 -15.13 -17.88 1.87
N ASN A 153 -14.39 -16.77 1.91
CA ASN A 153 -13.33 -16.54 2.87
C ASN A 153 -13.30 -15.06 3.29
N PRO A 154 -13.94 -14.70 4.41
CA PRO A 154 -14.05 -13.30 4.83
C PRO A 154 -12.76 -12.74 5.46
N GLU A 155 -11.77 -13.58 5.76
CA GLU A 155 -10.56 -13.14 6.45
C GLU A 155 -9.44 -12.72 5.47
N HIS A 156 -9.26 -13.48 4.39
CA HIS A 156 -8.18 -13.28 3.42
C HIS A 156 -8.63 -13.56 1.99
N LEU A 157 -8.09 -12.81 1.04
CA LEU A 157 -8.45 -12.90 -0.39
C LEU A 157 -8.22 -14.28 -1.01
N PHE A 158 -7.22 -15.02 -0.50
CA PHE A 158 -6.74 -16.24 -1.13
C PHE A 158 -6.55 -17.40 -0.13
N GLY A 159 -7.31 -17.44 0.94
CA GLY A 159 -7.24 -18.48 1.97
C GLY A 159 -6.24 -18.15 3.06
N GLU A 160 -5.04 -17.74 2.69
CA GLU A 160 -4.00 -17.23 3.57
C GLU A 160 -3.74 -15.75 3.27
N TRP A 161 -3.18 -15.06 4.25
CA TRP A 161 -2.82 -13.65 4.09
C TRP A 161 -1.80 -13.45 2.96
N SER A 162 -1.98 -12.38 2.22
CA SER A 162 -1.02 -11.88 1.24
C SER A 162 -0.93 -10.36 1.29
N ILE A 163 0.09 -9.79 0.67
CA ILE A 163 0.25 -8.33 0.60
C ILE A 163 -0.91 -7.65 -0.16
N ALA A 164 -1.62 -8.37 -1.02
CA ALA A 164 -2.81 -7.87 -1.69
C ALA A 164 -3.95 -7.55 -0.73
N ASP A 165 -4.02 -8.24 0.43
CA ASP A 165 -5.01 -7.96 1.48
C ASP A 165 -4.77 -6.57 2.09
N VAL A 166 -3.52 -6.19 2.32
CA VAL A 166 -3.17 -4.85 2.81
C VAL A 166 -3.53 -3.78 1.78
N ASP A 167 -3.21 -4.01 0.51
CA ASP A 167 -3.52 -3.06 -0.56
C ASP A 167 -5.03 -2.83 -0.72
N LEU A 168 -5.84 -3.90 -0.63
CA LEU A 168 -7.30 -3.78 -0.64
C LEU A 168 -7.82 -3.06 0.62
N ALA A 169 -7.30 -3.41 1.79
CA ALA A 169 -7.69 -2.76 3.04
C ALA A 169 -7.40 -1.25 3.05
N VAL A 170 -6.25 -0.81 2.51
CA VAL A 170 -5.96 0.62 2.34
C VAL A 170 -6.99 1.29 1.44
N MET A 171 -7.38 0.64 0.33
CA MET A 171 -8.35 1.21 -0.59
C MET A 171 -9.76 1.30 0.04
N LEU A 172 -10.18 0.29 0.80
CA LEU A 172 -11.44 0.31 1.56
C LEU A 172 -11.41 1.37 2.67
N ASN A 173 -10.30 1.48 3.39
CA ASN A 173 -10.14 2.46 4.48
C ASN A 173 -10.21 3.92 4.00
N ARG A 174 -9.96 4.21 2.74
CA ARG A 174 -10.22 5.54 2.17
C ARG A 174 -11.70 5.93 2.28
N LEU A 175 -12.61 4.97 2.12
CA LEU A 175 -14.05 5.16 2.28
C LEU A 175 -14.47 5.06 3.74
N ILE A 176 -14.07 4.00 4.42
CA ILE A 176 -14.48 3.67 5.78
C ILE A 176 -14.13 4.79 6.76
N LEU A 177 -12.88 5.26 6.74
CA LEU A 177 -12.39 6.27 7.67
C LEU A 177 -12.93 7.68 7.37
N ASN A 178 -13.45 7.91 6.16
CA ASN A 178 -14.19 9.13 5.84
C ASN A 178 -15.68 9.06 6.24
N GLY A 179 -16.17 7.88 6.65
CA GLY A 179 -17.57 7.66 6.96
C GLY A 179 -18.47 7.42 5.75
N ASP A 180 -17.90 7.10 4.57
CA ASP A 180 -18.69 6.71 3.40
C ASP A 180 -19.34 5.35 3.63
N PRO A 181 -20.51 5.06 3.03
CA PRO A 181 -21.20 3.79 3.20
C PRO A 181 -20.38 2.61 2.64
N VAL A 182 -19.99 1.68 3.52
CA VAL A 182 -19.31 0.43 3.17
C VAL A 182 -20.00 -0.71 3.91
N PRO A 183 -20.31 -1.86 3.26
CA PRO A 183 -20.90 -3.03 3.91
C PRO A 183 -20.10 -3.52 5.11
N GLY A 184 -20.81 -3.95 6.19
CA GLY A 184 -20.20 -4.30 7.46
C GLY A 184 -19.14 -5.42 7.36
N GLU A 185 -19.34 -6.40 6.49
CA GLU A 185 -18.36 -7.47 6.25
C GLU A 185 -17.03 -6.93 5.68
N LEU A 186 -17.07 -5.91 4.82
CA LEU A 186 -15.87 -5.27 4.29
C LEU A 186 -15.19 -4.36 5.32
N VAL A 187 -15.98 -3.75 6.20
CA VAL A 187 -15.43 -3.00 7.35
C VAL A 187 -14.68 -3.95 8.28
N THR A 188 -15.29 -5.10 8.62
CA THR A 188 -14.66 -6.13 9.46
C THR A 188 -13.37 -6.65 8.82
N TYR A 189 -13.40 -6.97 7.52
CA TYR A 189 -12.21 -7.39 6.77
C TYR A 189 -11.10 -6.34 6.82
N ALA A 190 -11.42 -5.08 6.50
CA ALA A 190 -10.43 -4.01 6.49
C ALA A 190 -9.83 -3.78 7.89
N GLN A 191 -10.65 -3.83 8.94
CA GLN A 191 -10.19 -3.74 10.33
C GLN A 191 -9.29 -4.91 10.71
N HIS A 192 -9.61 -6.13 10.30
CA HIS A 192 -8.76 -7.31 10.54
C HIS A 192 -7.37 -7.12 9.93
N GLN A 193 -7.29 -6.72 8.66
CA GLN A 193 -6.00 -6.44 8.01
C GLN A 193 -5.26 -5.27 8.69
N TRP A 194 -5.98 -4.29 9.18
CA TRP A 194 -5.39 -3.10 9.81
C TRP A 194 -4.75 -3.40 11.16
N GLN A 195 -5.22 -4.42 11.90
CA GLN A 195 -4.65 -4.83 13.20
C GLN A 195 -3.34 -5.62 13.06
N ARG A 196 -2.92 -5.95 11.87
CA ARG A 196 -1.68 -6.70 11.65
C ARG A 196 -0.47 -5.93 12.17
N PRO A 197 0.46 -6.54 12.96
CA PRO A 197 1.57 -5.82 13.58
C PRO A 197 2.45 -5.05 12.58
N SER A 198 2.70 -5.60 11.40
CA SER A 198 3.47 -4.94 10.34
C SER A 198 2.76 -3.70 9.76
N VAL A 199 1.43 -3.75 9.67
CA VAL A 199 0.57 -2.62 9.26
C VAL A 199 0.57 -1.56 10.36
N GLN A 200 0.37 -1.95 11.62
CA GLN A 200 0.40 -1.04 12.77
C GLN A 200 1.77 -0.37 12.93
N ALA A 201 2.85 -1.05 12.59
CA ALA A 201 4.19 -0.45 12.59
C ALA A 201 4.30 0.75 11.64
N TRP A 202 3.62 0.73 10.49
CA TRP A 202 3.52 1.88 9.58
C TRP A 202 2.54 2.94 10.08
N VAL A 203 1.34 2.51 10.49
CA VAL A 203 0.26 3.43 10.91
C VAL A 203 0.69 4.28 12.10
N ASN A 204 1.49 3.74 13.02
CA ASN A 204 1.96 4.41 14.22
C ASN A 204 3.27 5.20 14.04
N LEU A 205 3.81 5.30 12.82
CA LEU A 205 4.95 6.19 12.57
C LEU A 205 4.60 7.63 12.90
N GLN A 206 5.52 8.34 13.53
CA GLN A 206 5.34 9.77 13.81
C GLN A 206 5.35 10.55 12.50
N ARG A 207 4.25 11.26 12.24
CA ARG A 207 4.11 12.14 11.08
C ARG A 207 4.45 13.56 11.50
N PRO A 208 5.43 14.23 10.83
CA PRO A 208 5.67 15.66 11.06
C PRO A 208 4.35 16.38 10.86
N GLY A 209 3.99 17.25 11.79
CA GLY A 209 2.67 17.80 12.00
C GLY A 209 1.90 18.12 10.73
N THR A 210 0.83 17.37 10.53
CA THR A 210 -0.21 17.65 9.53
C THR A 210 -1.12 18.82 9.94
N GLN A 211 -0.75 19.54 10.98
CA GLN A 211 -1.40 20.77 11.40
C GLN A 211 -0.99 21.90 10.43
N GLY A 212 -1.71 22.02 9.32
CA GLY A 212 -1.58 23.17 8.43
C GLY A 212 -1.56 22.90 6.93
N VAL A 213 -1.77 21.69 6.45
CA VAL A 213 -2.00 21.45 5.01
C VAL A 213 -3.51 21.52 4.77
N GLN A 214 -4.00 22.75 4.59
CA GLN A 214 -5.33 23.05 4.06
C GLN A 214 -5.27 23.06 2.53
#